data_03df2b06c8d3a0ef401c16fe10a6377d
#
_entry.id   03df2b06c8d3a0ef401c16fe10a6377d
#
_cell.length_a   1.000
_cell.length_b   1.000
_cell.length_c   1.000
_cell.angle_alpha   90.00
_cell.angle_beta   90.00
_cell.angle_gamma   90.00
#
_symmetry.space_group_name_H-M   'P 1'
#
loop_
_entity.id
_entity.type
_entity.pdbx_description
1 polymer ?
#
loop_
_entity_poly.entity_id
_entity_poly.type
_entity_poly.pdbx_seq_one_letter_code
_entity_poly.pdbx_strand_id
1 'polypeptide(L)'
;PILIYKPKDEIKSLKASFFRDQYLQLGKITVEQKRVFVLFITLIFLWIFRNPLELGFIKIPGWSELFQKPELINDGTVAIFLALLLFIIPSSKKGQALVNWEITLKIPWQIVFLFGGGFALAKGFIDSGLSEFIGQQLVAAKELSSPLLIGSLTGIMTFLTEFTSNTATTEMLLPVVAGLAITIKVHPLLLMLPITLAASMAFMFPVATPPNAIVFGSGRLRMMDMLKTGIWLNLIAIVLITFFTLVWANIILPFDILSYPTWAP
;
A
#
# COMPACT_ATOMS: atom_id res chain seq x y z
N PRO A 1 11.76 21.95 5.83
CA PRO A 1 13.11 21.38 5.97
C PRO A 1 14.20 22.37 5.52
N ILE A 2 14.08 23.02 4.37
CA ILE A 2 15.07 23.98 3.82
C ILE A 2 15.25 25.21 4.71
N LEU A 3 14.21 25.64 5.44
CA LEU A 3 14.28 26.77 6.39
C LEU A 3 15.04 26.42 7.66
N ILE A 4 15.07 25.14 8.05
CA ILE A 4 15.74 24.66 9.28
C ILE A 4 17.14 24.15 8.98
N TYR A 5 17.32 23.46 7.84
CA TYR A 5 18.59 22.90 7.40
C TYR A 5 18.98 23.52 6.06
N LYS A 6 19.87 24.52 6.09
CA LYS A 6 20.43 25.07 4.85
C LYS A 6 21.33 24.02 4.20
N PRO A 7 21.08 23.61 2.95
CA PRO A 7 21.99 22.72 2.25
C PRO A 7 23.35 23.42 2.10
N LYS A 8 24.43 22.72 2.44
CA LYS A 8 25.80 23.17 2.12
C LYS A 8 25.95 23.14 0.60
N ASP A 9 26.57 24.17 0.03
CA ASP A 9 26.64 24.49 -1.41
C ASP A 9 27.31 23.44 -2.34
N GLU A 10 27.47 22.21 -1.92
CA GLU A 10 28.10 21.12 -2.69
C GLU A 10 27.10 20.06 -3.19
N ILE A 11 25.91 20.45 -3.62
CA ILE A 11 25.15 19.56 -4.49
C ILE A 11 25.74 19.75 -5.90
N LYS A 12 26.75 18.95 -6.26
CA LYS A 12 27.17 18.82 -7.65
C LYS A 12 25.94 18.45 -8.46
N SER A 13 25.42 19.40 -9.20
CA SER A 13 24.31 19.18 -10.13
C SER A 13 24.73 18.02 -11.05
N LEU A 14 23.99 16.90 -10.98
CA LEU A 14 24.19 15.79 -11.92
C LEU A 14 24.05 16.40 -13.31
N LYS A 15 25.12 16.32 -14.11
CA LYS A 15 25.10 16.83 -15.46
C LYS A 15 24.00 16.08 -16.23
N ALA A 16 23.24 16.81 -17.07
CA ALA A 16 22.21 16.18 -17.93
C ALA A 16 22.80 15.04 -18.78
N SER A 17 24.09 15.08 -19.10
CA SER A 17 24.83 14.00 -19.74
C SER A 17 24.82 12.69 -18.95
N PHE A 18 24.80 12.70 -17.63
CA PHE A 18 24.78 11.49 -16.81
C PHE A 18 23.59 10.58 -17.12
N PHE A 19 22.40 11.14 -17.19
CA PHE A 19 21.20 10.36 -17.54
C PHE A 19 21.20 9.90 -18.97
N ARG A 20 21.72 10.73 -19.88
CA ARG A 20 21.86 10.39 -21.31
C ARG A 20 22.86 9.24 -21.51
N ASP A 21 23.99 9.28 -20.81
CA ASP A 21 25.01 8.24 -20.89
C ASP A 21 24.49 6.92 -20.32
N GLN A 22 23.77 6.95 -19.19
CA GLN A 22 23.08 5.78 -18.63
C GLN A 22 22.04 5.22 -19.62
N TYR A 23 21.26 6.05 -20.26
CA TYR A 23 20.28 5.63 -21.26
C TYR A 23 20.95 4.99 -22.47
N LEU A 24 22.05 5.55 -22.96
CA LEU A 24 22.80 5.00 -24.10
C LEU A 24 23.44 3.64 -23.76
N GLN A 25 23.84 3.42 -22.51
CA GLN A 25 24.37 2.13 -22.04
C GLN A 25 23.33 1.00 -22.04
N LEU A 26 22.03 1.31 -22.00
CA LEU A 26 20.98 0.30 -22.09
C LEU A 26 20.95 -0.44 -23.43
N GLY A 27 21.50 0.18 -24.49
CA GLY A 27 21.54 -0.40 -25.82
C GLY A 27 20.15 -0.46 -26.50
N LYS A 28 20.04 -1.29 -27.53
CA LYS A 28 18.79 -1.50 -28.29
C LYS A 28 17.90 -2.49 -27.53
N ILE A 29 16.59 -2.23 -27.55
CA ILE A 29 15.58 -3.13 -26.96
C ILE A 29 15.69 -4.52 -27.63
N THR A 30 15.85 -5.56 -26.80
CA THR A 30 15.94 -6.95 -27.27
C THR A 30 14.56 -7.51 -27.64
N VAL A 31 14.54 -8.66 -28.31
CA VAL A 31 13.29 -9.35 -28.68
C VAL A 31 12.55 -9.81 -27.43
N GLU A 32 13.27 -10.29 -26.42
CA GLU A 32 12.71 -10.70 -25.12
C GLU A 32 12.02 -9.54 -24.42
N GLN A 33 12.72 -8.40 -24.33
CA GLN A 33 12.14 -7.18 -23.71
C GLN A 33 10.86 -6.73 -24.41
N LYS A 34 10.82 -6.80 -25.76
CA LYS A 34 9.59 -6.50 -26.52
C LYS A 34 8.46 -7.47 -26.19
N ARG A 35 8.74 -8.77 -26.12
CA ARG A 35 7.72 -9.79 -25.80
C ARG A 35 7.18 -9.62 -24.39
N VAL A 36 8.06 -9.40 -23.42
CA VAL A 36 7.64 -9.11 -22.02
C VAL A 36 6.84 -7.82 -21.96
N PHE A 37 7.26 -6.78 -22.68
CA PHE A 37 6.52 -5.51 -22.74
C PHE A 37 5.11 -5.69 -23.31
N VAL A 38 4.97 -6.44 -24.39
CA VAL A 38 3.65 -6.76 -24.99
C VAL A 38 2.76 -7.49 -23.97
N LEU A 39 3.29 -8.51 -23.27
CA LEU A 39 2.54 -9.22 -22.23
C LEU A 39 2.14 -8.29 -21.09
N PHE A 40 3.01 -7.38 -20.68
CA PHE A 40 2.72 -6.40 -19.65
C PHE A 40 1.59 -5.42 -20.06
N ILE A 41 1.64 -4.91 -21.28
CA ILE A 41 0.55 -4.07 -21.82
C ILE A 41 -0.76 -4.87 -21.93
N THR A 42 -0.67 -6.13 -22.35
CA THR A 42 -1.83 -7.03 -22.40
C THR A 42 -2.43 -7.23 -21.00
N LEU A 43 -1.59 -7.41 -19.97
CA LEU A 43 -2.05 -7.51 -18.59
C LEU A 43 -2.85 -6.27 -18.15
N ILE A 44 -2.28 -5.08 -18.40
CA ILE A 44 -2.95 -3.81 -18.06
C ILE A 44 -4.29 -3.70 -18.80
N PHE A 45 -4.29 -4.01 -20.09
CA PHE A 45 -5.53 -3.98 -20.90
C PHE A 45 -6.58 -4.95 -20.36
N LEU A 46 -6.20 -6.19 -20.05
CA LEU A 46 -7.10 -7.20 -19.51
C LEU A 46 -7.63 -6.82 -18.12
N TRP A 47 -6.86 -6.15 -17.28
CA TRP A 47 -7.32 -5.67 -15.98
C TRP A 47 -8.32 -4.52 -16.12
N ILE A 48 -8.02 -3.51 -16.93
CA ILE A 48 -8.88 -2.34 -17.12
C ILE A 48 -10.24 -2.72 -17.70
N PHE A 49 -10.23 -3.59 -18.72
CA PHE A 49 -11.44 -3.98 -19.43
C PHE A 49 -12.07 -5.30 -18.94
N ARG A 50 -11.65 -5.80 -17.77
CA ARG A 50 -12.21 -7.02 -17.19
C ARG A 50 -13.68 -6.86 -16.83
N ASN A 51 -14.01 -5.82 -16.11
CA ASN A 51 -15.38 -5.48 -15.74
C ASN A 51 -15.95 -4.43 -16.68
N PRO A 52 -17.30 -4.31 -16.78
CA PRO A 52 -17.92 -3.23 -17.53
C PRO A 52 -17.41 -1.85 -17.06
N LEU A 53 -17.07 -1.00 -18.02
CA LEU A 53 -16.66 0.38 -17.79
C LEU A 53 -17.81 1.31 -18.14
N GLU A 54 -18.30 2.05 -17.14
CA GLU A 54 -19.33 3.07 -17.32
C GLU A 54 -18.68 4.46 -17.35
N LEU A 55 -18.61 5.03 -18.55
CA LEU A 55 -18.05 6.37 -18.81
C LEU A 55 -19.21 7.38 -19.03
N GLY A 56 -20.14 7.45 -18.09
CA GLY A 56 -21.32 8.30 -18.17
C GLY A 56 -22.31 7.87 -19.26
N PHE A 57 -22.09 8.31 -20.50
CA PHE A 57 -22.96 8.00 -21.66
C PHE A 57 -22.53 6.79 -22.48
N ILE A 58 -21.37 6.20 -22.18
CA ILE A 58 -20.86 4.99 -22.88
C ILE A 58 -20.67 3.88 -21.85
N LYS A 59 -21.29 2.70 -22.13
CA LYS A 59 -21.03 1.48 -21.38
C LYS A 59 -20.23 0.53 -22.26
N ILE A 60 -18.99 0.24 -21.87
CA ILE A 60 -18.13 -0.75 -22.53
C ILE A 60 -18.31 -2.06 -21.76
N PRO A 61 -18.79 -3.16 -22.40
CA PRO A 61 -18.95 -4.44 -21.72
C PRO A 61 -17.58 -4.99 -21.27
N GLY A 62 -17.54 -5.62 -20.11
CA GLY A 62 -16.35 -6.28 -19.62
C GLY A 62 -16.13 -7.61 -20.34
N TRP A 63 -14.87 -7.92 -20.69
CA TRP A 63 -14.56 -9.19 -21.34
C TRP A 63 -14.83 -10.41 -20.42
N SER A 64 -14.85 -10.25 -19.11
CA SER A 64 -15.21 -11.33 -18.19
C SER A 64 -16.66 -11.80 -18.37
N GLU A 65 -17.54 -10.94 -18.86
CA GLU A 65 -18.95 -11.28 -19.13
C GLU A 65 -19.11 -12.30 -20.29
N LEU A 66 -18.07 -12.56 -21.08
CA LEU A 66 -18.04 -13.61 -22.09
C LEU A 66 -18.04 -15.02 -21.48
N PHE A 67 -17.78 -15.16 -20.18
CA PHE A 67 -17.70 -16.44 -19.47
C PHE A 67 -18.99 -16.67 -18.66
N GLN A 68 -19.35 -17.95 -18.48
CA GLN A 68 -20.55 -18.34 -17.74
C GLN A 68 -20.52 -17.94 -16.26
N LYS A 69 -19.30 -17.78 -15.68
CA LYS A 69 -19.08 -17.43 -14.28
C LYS A 69 -18.04 -16.31 -14.19
N PRO A 70 -18.40 -15.07 -14.51
CA PRO A 70 -17.47 -13.93 -14.49
C PRO A 70 -16.80 -13.69 -13.12
N GLU A 71 -17.51 -14.03 -12.05
CA GLU A 71 -17.05 -13.87 -10.66
C GLU A 71 -15.82 -14.71 -10.31
N LEU A 72 -15.57 -15.80 -11.05
CA LEU A 72 -14.37 -16.63 -10.86
C LEU A 72 -13.12 -16.03 -11.53
N ILE A 73 -13.30 -15.05 -12.41
CA ILE A 73 -12.21 -14.40 -13.12
C ILE A 73 -11.86 -13.11 -12.40
N ASN A 74 -10.82 -13.16 -11.59
CA ASN A 74 -10.28 -12.01 -10.87
C ASN A 74 -8.92 -11.56 -11.45
N ASP A 75 -8.38 -10.45 -10.94
CA ASP A 75 -7.11 -9.90 -11.41
C ASP A 75 -5.94 -10.86 -11.21
N GLY A 76 -5.96 -11.65 -10.12
CA GLY A 76 -4.97 -12.69 -9.87
C GLY A 76 -4.99 -13.82 -10.89
N THR A 77 -6.20 -14.26 -11.32
CA THR A 77 -6.36 -15.28 -12.37
C THR A 77 -5.71 -14.83 -13.68
N VAL A 78 -5.96 -13.57 -14.08
CA VAL A 78 -5.37 -12.98 -15.29
C VAL A 78 -3.85 -12.88 -15.17
N ALA A 79 -3.35 -12.38 -14.02
CA ALA A 79 -1.92 -12.24 -13.78
C ALA A 79 -1.19 -13.60 -13.83
N ILE A 80 -1.72 -14.63 -13.16
CA ILE A 80 -1.15 -15.98 -13.17
C ILE A 80 -1.16 -16.56 -14.57
N PHE A 81 -2.24 -16.41 -15.33
CA PHE A 81 -2.31 -16.88 -16.71
C PHE A 81 -1.21 -16.27 -17.58
N LEU A 82 -1.04 -14.94 -17.53
CA LEU A 82 0.01 -14.26 -18.30
C LEU A 82 1.42 -14.59 -17.78
N ALA A 83 1.58 -14.80 -16.48
CA ALA A 83 2.84 -15.25 -15.90
C ALA A 83 3.24 -16.66 -16.42
N LEU A 84 2.28 -17.57 -16.54
CA LEU A 84 2.52 -18.89 -17.13
C LEU A 84 2.94 -18.80 -18.59
N LEU A 85 2.42 -17.85 -19.37
CA LEU A 85 2.84 -17.63 -20.75
C LEU A 85 4.33 -17.25 -20.86
N LEU A 86 4.91 -16.59 -19.85
CA LEU A 86 6.36 -16.29 -19.84
C LEU A 86 7.24 -17.54 -19.86
N PHE A 87 6.76 -18.67 -19.33
CA PHE A 87 7.46 -19.96 -19.36
C PHE A 87 7.26 -20.73 -20.67
N ILE A 88 6.25 -20.35 -21.47
CA ILE A 88 5.91 -21.04 -22.72
C ILE A 88 6.46 -20.29 -23.93
N ILE A 89 6.42 -18.94 -23.90
CA ILE A 89 6.87 -18.13 -25.03
C ILE A 89 8.38 -18.25 -25.20
N PRO A 90 8.87 -18.67 -26.40
CA PRO A 90 10.29 -18.88 -26.62
C PRO A 90 11.07 -17.55 -26.52
N SER A 91 12.31 -17.63 -26.11
CA SER A 91 13.30 -16.55 -26.25
C SER A 91 13.95 -16.57 -27.60
N SER A 92 14.81 -15.60 -27.93
CA SER A 92 15.68 -15.65 -29.12
C SER A 92 16.76 -16.71 -28.99
N LYS A 93 17.04 -17.18 -27.78
CA LYS A 93 17.98 -18.29 -27.54
C LYS A 93 17.28 -19.63 -27.75
N LYS A 94 17.81 -20.44 -28.62
CA LYS A 94 17.23 -21.74 -28.99
C LYS A 94 17.04 -22.64 -27.77
N GLY A 95 15.82 -23.15 -27.55
CA GLY A 95 15.49 -24.04 -26.43
C GLY A 95 15.25 -23.35 -25.10
N GLN A 96 15.15 -22.02 -25.07
CA GLN A 96 14.85 -21.27 -23.85
C GLN A 96 13.53 -20.49 -23.96
N ALA A 97 12.76 -20.43 -22.88
CA ALA A 97 11.61 -19.55 -22.74
C ALA A 97 12.03 -18.15 -22.26
N LEU A 98 11.09 -17.20 -22.25
CA LEU A 98 11.34 -15.83 -21.74
C LEU A 98 11.76 -15.84 -20.27
N VAL A 99 11.19 -16.74 -19.47
CA VAL A 99 11.46 -16.92 -18.04
C VAL A 99 11.79 -18.38 -17.79
N ASN A 100 12.76 -18.63 -16.93
CA ASN A 100 13.10 -19.95 -16.40
C ASN A 100 12.81 -20.02 -14.88
N TRP A 101 12.88 -21.21 -14.31
CA TRP A 101 12.62 -21.43 -12.89
C TRP A 101 13.57 -20.65 -11.96
N GLU A 102 14.81 -20.42 -12.38
CA GLU A 102 15.79 -19.67 -11.61
C GLU A 102 15.37 -18.22 -11.34
N ILE A 103 14.63 -17.59 -12.29
CA ILE A 103 14.09 -16.24 -12.12
C ILE A 103 12.99 -16.24 -11.06
N THR A 104 12.21 -17.31 -10.97
CA THR A 104 11.17 -17.48 -9.95
C THR A 104 11.77 -17.47 -8.54
N LEU A 105 12.97 -18.02 -8.34
CA LEU A 105 13.67 -17.97 -7.05
C LEU A 105 14.10 -16.55 -6.64
N LYS A 106 14.19 -15.62 -7.60
CA LYS A 106 14.52 -14.21 -7.35
C LYS A 106 13.33 -13.32 -7.03
N ILE A 107 12.12 -13.88 -7.11
CA ILE A 107 10.90 -13.17 -6.68
C ILE A 107 11.05 -12.89 -5.18
N PRO A 108 10.64 -11.69 -4.72
CA PRO A 108 10.67 -11.35 -3.30
C PRO A 108 9.57 -12.10 -2.54
N TRP A 109 9.74 -13.41 -2.34
CA TRP A 109 8.78 -14.32 -1.70
C TRP A 109 8.35 -13.83 -0.31
N GLN A 110 9.23 -13.13 0.39
CA GLN A 110 8.92 -12.50 1.67
C GLN A 110 7.69 -11.57 1.59
N ILE A 111 7.52 -10.85 0.47
CA ILE A 111 6.35 -9.97 0.26
C ILE A 111 5.10 -10.83 0.06
N VAL A 112 5.19 -11.90 -0.74
CA VAL A 112 4.06 -12.82 -0.99
C VAL A 112 3.59 -13.47 0.32
N PHE A 113 4.55 -13.95 1.15
CA PHE A 113 4.22 -14.57 2.45
C PHE A 113 3.72 -13.53 3.46
N LEU A 114 4.23 -12.30 3.44
CA LEU A 114 3.76 -11.22 4.31
C LEU A 114 2.28 -10.91 4.04
N PHE A 115 1.93 -10.63 2.79
CA PHE A 115 0.53 -10.35 2.41
C PHE A 115 -0.37 -11.57 2.62
N GLY A 116 0.04 -12.75 2.15
CA GLY A 116 -0.74 -13.97 2.34
C GLY A 116 -0.96 -14.31 3.81
N GLY A 117 0.07 -14.16 4.65
CA GLY A 117 -0.01 -14.35 6.09
C GLY A 117 -0.91 -13.29 6.75
N GLY A 118 -0.81 -12.03 6.34
CA GLY A 118 -1.67 -10.94 6.80
C GLY A 118 -3.15 -11.21 6.50
N PHE A 119 -3.49 -11.60 5.28
CA PHE A 119 -4.87 -11.96 4.91
C PHE A 119 -5.38 -13.21 5.67
N ALA A 120 -4.54 -14.22 5.84
CA ALA A 120 -4.90 -15.41 6.62
C ALA A 120 -5.16 -15.06 8.10
N LEU A 121 -4.32 -14.19 8.68
CA LEU A 121 -4.49 -13.70 10.05
C LEU A 121 -5.79 -12.86 10.16
N ALA A 122 -6.02 -11.93 9.23
CA ALA A 122 -7.24 -11.12 9.18
C ALA A 122 -8.50 -12.00 9.15
N LYS A 123 -8.50 -13.02 8.29
CA LYS A 123 -9.60 -13.99 8.24
C LYS A 123 -9.74 -14.78 9.55
N GLY A 124 -8.64 -15.21 10.15
CA GLY A 124 -8.64 -15.87 11.45
C GLY A 124 -9.25 -15.01 12.57
N PHE A 125 -8.95 -13.69 12.60
CA PHE A 125 -9.56 -12.73 13.54
C PHE A 125 -11.07 -12.62 13.35
N ILE A 126 -11.53 -12.55 12.10
CA ILE A 126 -12.97 -12.46 11.79
C ILE A 126 -13.68 -13.77 12.12
N ASP A 127 -13.20 -14.91 11.59
CA ASP A 127 -13.85 -16.22 11.73
C ASP A 127 -13.89 -16.71 13.19
N SER A 128 -12.90 -16.33 14.01
CA SER A 128 -12.85 -16.69 15.45
C SER A 128 -13.68 -15.75 16.33
N GLY A 129 -14.19 -14.65 15.82
CA GLY A 129 -14.85 -13.58 16.61
C GLY A 129 -13.86 -12.77 17.47
N LEU A 130 -12.55 -12.96 17.30
CA LEU A 130 -11.53 -12.27 18.10
C LEU A 130 -11.57 -10.74 17.88
N SER A 131 -11.86 -10.29 16.66
CA SER A 131 -12.02 -8.86 16.35
C SER A 131 -13.14 -8.24 17.17
N GLU A 132 -14.29 -8.91 17.27
CA GLU A 132 -15.43 -8.46 18.08
C GLU A 132 -15.10 -8.51 19.58
N PHE A 133 -14.46 -9.56 20.06
CA PHE A 133 -14.03 -9.68 21.45
C PHE A 133 -13.12 -8.52 21.86
N ILE A 134 -12.09 -8.21 21.06
CA ILE A 134 -11.20 -7.08 21.31
C ILE A 134 -11.98 -5.76 21.25
N GLY A 135 -12.88 -5.60 20.27
CA GLY A 135 -13.76 -4.45 20.15
C GLY A 135 -14.60 -4.24 21.41
N GLN A 136 -15.17 -5.31 21.98
CA GLN A 136 -15.95 -5.26 23.25
C GLN A 136 -15.08 -4.85 24.45
N GLN A 137 -13.82 -5.26 24.52
CA GLN A 137 -12.90 -4.82 25.58
C GLN A 137 -12.57 -3.32 25.48
N LEU A 138 -12.70 -2.76 24.28
CA LEU A 138 -12.45 -1.34 24.01
C LEU A 138 -13.71 -0.47 24.06
N VAL A 139 -14.78 -0.93 24.73
CA VAL A 139 -16.05 -0.18 24.84
C VAL A 139 -15.86 1.23 25.46
N ALA A 140 -14.87 1.43 26.31
CA ALA A 140 -14.51 2.75 26.83
C ALA A 140 -14.16 3.74 25.69
N ALA A 141 -13.70 3.26 24.54
CA ALA A 141 -13.45 4.11 23.37
C ALA A 141 -14.73 4.73 22.78
N LYS A 142 -15.91 4.17 23.08
CA LYS A 142 -17.21 4.70 22.66
C LYS A 142 -17.53 6.06 23.29
N GLU A 143 -16.97 6.33 24.47
CA GLU A 143 -17.17 7.60 25.18
C GLU A 143 -16.26 8.72 24.65
N LEU A 144 -15.25 8.36 23.83
CA LEU A 144 -14.37 9.34 23.21
C LEU A 144 -15.08 10.06 22.06
N SER A 145 -14.87 11.36 21.96
CA SER A 145 -15.29 12.11 20.77
C SER A 145 -14.55 11.58 19.53
N SER A 146 -15.17 11.63 18.34
CA SER A 146 -14.58 11.13 17.10
C SER A 146 -13.18 11.69 16.82
N PRO A 147 -12.89 13.01 17.04
CA PRO A 147 -11.53 13.52 16.86
C PRO A 147 -10.51 12.89 17.81
N LEU A 148 -10.90 12.67 19.07
CA LEU A 148 -10.01 12.08 20.08
C LEU A 148 -9.77 10.59 19.82
N LEU A 149 -10.79 9.87 19.41
CA LEU A 149 -10.69 8.45 19.02
C LEU A 149 -9.76 8.29 17.81
N ILE A 150 -10.00 9.03 16.74
CA ILE A 150 -9.17 8.99 15.53
C ILE A 150 -7.73 9.42 15.84
N GLY A 151 -7.57 10.53 16.57
CA GLY A 151 -6.25 11.06 16.93
C GLY A 151 -5.43 10.09 17.80
N SER A 152 -6.07 9.40 18.76
CA SER A 152 -5.38 8.42 19.61
C SER A 152 -4.98 7.18 18.84
N LEU A 153 -5.86 6.63 17.99
CA LEU A 153 -5.52 5.48 17.13
C LEU A 153 -4.42 5.82 16.12
N THR A 154 -4.52 6.99 15.49
CA THR A 154 -3.48 7.52 14.59
C THR A 154 -2.16 7.67 15.32
N GLY A 155 -2.17 8.21 16.55
CA GLY A 155 -0.99 8.36 17.39
C GLY A 155 -0.35 7.01 17.74
N ILE A 156 -1.15 6.06 18.22
CA ILE A 156 -0.66 4.70 18.52
C ILE A 156 -0.01 4.09 17.29
N MET A 157 -0.67 4.16 16.14
CA MET A 157 -0.13 3.59 14.89
C MET A 157 1.15 4.28 14.46
N THR A 158 1.20 5.62 14.49
CA THR A 158 2.38 6.40 14.11
C THR A 158 3.62 6.04 14.94
N PHE A 159 3.46 5.87 16.25
CA PHE A 159 4.59 5.49 17.10
C PHE A 159 4.91 4.00 17.02
N LEU A 160 3.93 3.14 16.82
CA LEU A 160 4.16 1.71 16.67
C LEU A 160 4.94 1.40 15.38
N THR A 161 4.59 2.06 14.27
CA THR A 161 5.26 1.83 12.97
C THR A 161 6.72 2.28 12.94
N GLU A 162 7.17 3.09 13.89
CA GLU A 162 8.59 3.45 14.03
C GLU A 162 9.50 2.25 14.35
N PHE A 163 8.95 1.21 14.97
CA PHE A 163 9.68 0.01 15.42
C PHE A 163 9.30 -1.24 14.65
N THR A 164 8.27 -1.16 13.81
CA THR A 164 7.69 -2.33 13.13
C THR A 164 7.56 -2.05 11.63
N SER A 165 7.29 -3.09 10.85
CA SER A 165 7.00 -2.93 9.43
C SER A 165 5.65 -2.25 9.22
N ASN A 166 5.63 -1.15 8.47
CA ASN A 166 4.41 -0.42 8.13
C ASN A 166 3.31 -1.34 7.57
N THR A 167 3.66 -2.18 6.61
CA THR A 167 2.72 -3.11 5.96
C THR A 167 2.22 -4.16 6.94
N ALA A 168 3.12 -4.86 7.63
CA ALA A 168 2.74 -5.92 8.55
C ALA A 168 1.86 -5.41 9.70
N THR A 169 2.20 -4.25 10.26
CA THR A 169 1.44 -3.64 11.35
C THR A 169 0.05 -3.20 10.86
N THR A 170 -0.03 -2.64 9.66
CA THR A 170 -1.32 -2.26 9.04
C THR A 170 -2.21 -3.48 8.86
N GLU A 171 -1.70 -4.55 8.24
CA GLU A 171 -2.46 -5.77 7.99
C GLU A 171 -2.96 -6.44 9.28
N MET A 172 -2.14 -6.40 10.34
CA MET A 172 -2.52 -6.94 11.65
C MET A 172 -3.61 -6.09 12.34
N LEU A 173 -3.51 -4.76 12.28
CA LEU A 173 -4.40 -3.87 13.01
C LEU A 173 -5.72 -3.59 12.29
N LEU A 174 -5.77 -3.60 10.96
CA LEU A 174 -6.99 -3.28 10.22
C LEU A 174 -8.19 -4.15 10.62
N PRO A 175 -8.10 -5.49 10.76
CA PRO A 175 -9.23 -6.30 11.21
C PRO A 175 -9.68 -5.98 12.63
N VAL A 176 -8.73 -5.68 13.53
CA VAL A 176 -9.03 -5.30 14.92
C VAL A 176 -9.82 -3.99 14.97
N VAL A 177 -9.34 -3.01 14.20
CA VAL A 177 -9.96 -1.68 14.13
C VAL A 177 -11.30 -1.72 13.42
N ALA A 178 -11.47 -2.57 12.41
CA ALA A 178 -12.77 -2.82 11.78
C ALA A 178 -13.78 -3.42 12.79
N GLY A 179 -13.35 -4.40 13.59
CA GLY A 179 -14.16 -4.97 14.67
C GLY A 179 -14.53 -3.93 15.73
N LEU A 180 -13.60 -3.06 16.12
CA LEU A 180 -13.87 -1.95 17.01
C LEU A 180 -14.93 -1.00 16.42
N ALA A 181 -14.78 -0.60 15.16
CA ALA A 181 -15.71 0.30 14.49
C ALA A 181 -17.16 -0.26 14.47
N ILE A 182 -17.30 -1.54 14.18
CA ILE A 182 -18.59 -2.26 14.23
C ILE A 182 -19.18 -2.22 15.65
N THR A 183 -18.36 -2.53 16.67
CA THR A 183 -18.78 -2.56 18.07
C THR A 183 -19.28 -1.21 18.56
N ILE A 184 -18.59 -0.12 18.20
CA ILE A 184 -18.98 1.24 18.61
C ILE A 184 -19.97 1.91 17.65
N LYS A 185 -20.38 1.20 16.59
CA LYS A 185 -21.33 1.63 15.55
C LYS A 185 -20.91 2.91 14.82
N VAL A 186 -19.66 2.93 14.37
CA VAL A 186 -19.15 3.93 13.43
C VAL A 186 -18.75 3.27 12.12
N HIS A 187 -18.64 4.06 11.04
CA HIS A 187 -18.21 3.52 9.76
C HIS A 187 -16.79 2.95 9.86
N PRO A 188 -16.53 1.69 9.47
CA PRO A 188 -15.19 1.08 9.58
C PRO A 188 -14.07 1.92 8.94
N LEU A 189 -14.32 2.53 7.78
CA LEU A 189 -13.33 3.39 7.11
C LEU A 189 -12.96 4.64 7.92
N LEU A 190 -13.83 5.09 8.83
CA LEU A 190 -13.52 6.22 9.71
C LEU A 190 -12.28 5.96 10.58
N LEU A 191 -12.06 4.72 10.96
CA LEU A 191 -10.92 4.31 11.77
C LEU A 191 -9.81 3.66 10.93
N MET A 192 -10.16 2.92 9.87
CA MET A 192 -9.19 2.21 9.04
C MET A 192 -8.35 3.15 8.18
N LEU A 193 -8.95 4.20 7.60
CA LEU A 193 -8.22 5.16 6.76
C LEU A 193 -7.10 5.88 7.51
N PRO A 194 -7.36 6.52 8.69
CA PRO A 194 -6.32 7.22 9.42
C PRO A 194 -5.21 6.28 9.89
N ILE A 195 -5.50 5.05 10.28
CA ILE A 195 -4.49 4.05 10.66
C ILE A 195 -3.61 3.68 9.47
N THR A 196 -4.21 3.45 8.30
CA THR A 196 -3.45 3.12 7.08
C THR A 196 -2.52 4.27 6.67
N LEU A 197 -2.98 5.51 6.76
CA LEU A 197 -2.16 6.68 6.49
C LEU A 197 -1.05 6.84 7.53
N ALA A 198 -1.38 6.66 8.82
CA ALA A 198 -0.45 6.77 9.92
C ALA A 198 0.68 5.74 9.86
N ALA A 199 0.41 4.54 9.33
CA ALA A 199 1.40 3.50 9.13
C ALA A 199 2.61 3.94 8.30
N SER A 200 2.42 4.92 7.41
CA SER A 200 3.50 5.47 6.58
C SER A 200 4.22 6.67 7.22
N MET A 201 3.77 7.12 8.40
CA MET A 201 4.31 8.28 9.09
C MET A 201 5.39 7.87 10.10
N ALA A 202 6.51 7.36 9.61
CA ALA A 202 7.63 6.88 10.41
C ALA A 202 8.87 7.70 10.09
N PHE A 203 9.13 8.74 10.89
CA PHE A 203 10.17 9.73 10.60
C PHE A 203 11.29 9.82 11.66
N MET A 204 11.14 9.10 12.80
CA MET A 204 12.05 9.27 13.93
C MET A 204 13.29 8.39 13.83
N PHE A 205 13.15 7.14 13.37
CA PHE A 205 14.22 6.17 13.40
C PHE A 205 14.73 5.75 12.02
N PRO A 206 16.05 5.51 11.87
CA PRO A 206 16.63 5.02 10.61
C PRO A 206 16.08 3.66 10.21
N VAL A 207 15.74 2.81 11.19
CA VAL A 207 15.24 1.45 10.95
C VAL A 207 13.78 1.41 10.48
N ALA A 208 13.02 2.49 10.71
CA ALA A 208 11.59 2.53 10.44
C ALA A 208 11.27 2.35 8.95
N THR A 209 12.05 2.96 8.06
CA THR A 209 11.85 2.83 6.61
C THR A 209 13.17 2.80 5.84
N PRO A 210 13.22 2.14 4.64
CA PRO A 210 14.40 2.15 3.79
C PRO A 210 14.92 3.56 3.45
N PRO A 211 14.06 4.55 3.11
CA PRO A 211 14.52 5.92 2.89
C PRO A 211 15.23 6.53 4.10
N ASN A 212 14.71 6.30 5.31
CA ASN A 212 15.33 6.77 6.54
C ASN A 212 16.74 6.16 6.71
N ALA A 213 16.88 4.86 6.47
CA ALA A 213 18.16 4.16 6.55
C ALA A 213 19.17 4.70 5.54
N ILE A 214 18.77 4.98 4.30
CA ILE A 214 19.62 5.56 3.25
C ILE A 214 20.11 6.95 3.66
N VAL A 215 19.20 7.81 4.12
CA VAL A 215 19.54 9.18 4.54
C VAL A 215 20.49 9.17 5.75
N PHE A 216 20.22 8.32 6.74
CA PHE A 216 21.07 8.14 7.92
C PHE A 216 22.44 7.56 7.53
N GLY A 217 22.46 6.55 6.66
CA GLY A 217 23.67 5.90 6.15
C GLY A 217 24.61 6.85 5.38
N SER A 218 24.14 8.02 4.97
CA SER A 218 24.99 9.08 4.39
C SER A 218 26.03 9.64 5.37
N GLY A 219 25.89 9.36 6.67
CA GLY A 219 26.75 9.87 7.74
C GLY A 219 26.62 11.38 8.03
N ARG A 220 25.66 12.05 7.37
CA ARG A 220 25.45 13.50 7.53
C ARG A 220 24.49 13.88 8.64
N LEU A 221 23.70 12.93 9.13
CA LEU A 221 22.71 13.12 10.19
C LEU A 221 23.09 12.28 11.42
N ARG A 222 22.89 12.85 12.59
CA ARG A 222 22.99 12.11 13.85
C ARG A 222 21.60 11.56 14.21
N MET A 223 21.57 10.45 14.95
CA MET A 223 20.34 9.83 15.45
C MET A 223 19.43 10.84 16.17
N MET A 224 20.03 11.72 16.98
CA MET A 224 19.29 12.72 17.73
C MET A 224 18.64 13.80 16.84
N ASP A 225 19.24 14.11 15.70
CA ASP A 225 18.69 15.08 14.75
C ASP A 225 17.45 14.49 14.06
N MET A 226 17.49 13.19 13.70
CA MET A 226 16.32 12.48 13.16
C MET A 226 15.22 12.38 14.21
N LEU A 227 15.53 11.98 15.43
CA LEU A 227 14.55 11.84 16.51
C LEU A 227 13.83 13.15 16.78
N LYS A 228 14.59 14.25 16.97
CA LYS A 228 14.01 15.58 17.24
C LYS A 228 13.14 16.10 16.11
N THR A 229 13.56 15.92 14.87
CA THR A 229 12.77 16.36 13.71
C THR A 229 11.57 15.43 13.48
N GLY A 230 11.80 14.13 13.59
CA GLY A 230 10.79 13.10 13.36
C GLY A 230 9.62 13.20 14.32
N ILE A 231 9.86 13.46 15.62
CA ILE A 231 8.76 13.60 16.60
C ILE A 231 7.81 14.75 16.23
N TRP A 232 8.33 15.88 15.76
CA TRP A 232 7.49 16.99 15.31
C TRP A 232 6.73 16.63 14.05
N LEU A 233 7.34 15.92 13.11
CA LEU A 233 6.67 15.45 11.90
C LEU A 233 5.57 14.45 12.25
N ASN A 234 5.80 13.53 13.17
CA ASN A 234 4.81 12.59 13.64
C ASN A 234 3.61 13.30 14.31
N LEU A 235 3.86 14.26 15.19
CA LEU A 235 2.80 15.03 15.83
C LEU A 235 1.98 15.85 14.81
N ILE A 236 2.64 16.50 13.86
CA ILE A 236 1.97 17.20 12.78
C ILE A 236 1.15 16.23 11.92
N ALA A 237 1.70 15.05 11.60
CA ALA A 237 0.99 14.04 10.82
C ALA A 237 -0.27 13.54 11.54
N ILE A 238 -0.20 13.29 12.86
CA ILE A 238 -1.37 12.89 13.67
C ILE A 238 -2.48 13.93 13.57
N VAL A 239 -2.15 15.21 13.74
CA VAL A 239 -3.13 16.31 13.65
C VAL A 239 -3.71 16.41 12.25
N LEU A 240 -2.86 16.38 11.21
CA LEU A 240 -3.29 16.48 9.82
C LEU A 240 -4.16 15.30 9.41
N ILE A 241 -3.74 14.06 9.70
CA ILE A 241 -4.52 12.86 9.36
C ILE A 241 -5.88 12.90 10.05
N THR A 242 -5.92 13.25 11.33
CA THR A 242 -7.18 13.36 12.08
C THR A 242 -8.10 14.42 11.46
N PHE A 243 -7.57 15.60 11.19
CA PHE A 243 -8.30 16.69 10.56
C PHE A 243 -8.82 16.30 9.17
N PHE A 244 -7.95 15.77 8.30
CA PHE A 244 -8.34 15.39 6.95
C PHE A 244 -9.34 14.23 6.95
N THR A 245 -9.23 13.26 7.84
CA THR A 245 -10.21 12.17 7.95
C THR A 245 -11.60 12.71 8.28
N LEU A 246 -11.69 13.66 9.19
CA LEU A 246 -13.00 14.22 9.63
C LEU A 246 -13.61 15.17 8.59
N VAL A 247 -12.81 15.95 7.88
CA VAL A 247 -13.30 16.99 6.98
C VAL A 247 -13.35 16.51 5.53
N TRP A 248 -12.23 15.97 5.04
CA TRP A 248 -12.10 15.65 3.61
C TRP A 248 -12.69 14.31 3.20
N ALA A 249 -12.73 13.35 4.12
CA ALA A 249 -13.29 12.04 3.78
C ALA A 249 -14.76 12.17 3.33
N ASN A 250 -15.55 13.02 3.99
CA ASN A 250 -16.94 13.29 3.60
C ASN A 250 -17.09 14.05 2.27
N ILE A 251 -16.05 14.77 1.84
CA ILE A 251 -16.08 15.52 0.57
C ILE A 251 -15.70 14.62 -0.61
N ILE A 252 -14.74 13.71 -0.39
CA ILE A 252 -14.16 12.89 -1.46
C ILE A 252 -14.94 11.59 -1.65
N LEU A 253 -15.42 10.98 -0.56
CA LEU A 253 -16.14 9.71 -0.63
C LEU A 253 -17.58 9.95 -1.07
N PRO A 254 -18.13 9.06 -1.93
CA PRO A 254 -19.51 9.17 -2.41
C PRO A 254 -20.57 8.77 -1.35
N PHE A 255 -20.16 8.57 -0.10
CA PHE A 255 -21.00 8.20 1.03
C PHE A 255 -20.52 8.88 2.30
N ASP A 256 -21.43 9.04 3.27
CA ASP A 256 -21.11 9.65 4.56
C ASP A 256 -20.31 8.69 5.44
N ILE A 257 -19.05 9.01 5.70
CA ILE A 257 -18.14 8.22 6.54
C ILE A 257 -18.47 8.36 8.05
N LEU A 258 -19.30 9.33 8.45
CA LEU A 258 -19.71 9.51 9.83
C LEU A 258 -20.94 8.69 10.18
N SER A 259 -21.69 8.20 9.18
CA SER A 259 -22.85 7.34 9.37
C SER A 259 -22.45 5.87 9.43
N TYR A 260 -23.16 5.07 10.24
CA TYR A 260 -22.96 3.61 10.25
C TYR A 260 -23.51 3.00 8.97
N PRO A 261 -22.75 2.20 8.22
CA PRO A 261 -23.18 1.70 6.93
C PRO A 261 -24.22 0.58 7.09
N THR A 262 -25.20 0.58 6.19
CA THR A 262 -26.32 -0.40 6.20
C THR A 262 -25.90 -1.83 5.88
N TRP A 263 -24.73 -2.02 5.27
CA TRP A 263 -24.18 -3.34 4.95
C TRP A 263 -23.37 -3.96 6.10
N ALA A 264 -23.03 -3.19 7.13
CA ALA A 264 -22.31 -3.68 8.29
C ALA A 264 -23.28 -4.42 9.23
N PRO A 265 -22.84 -5.51 9.87
CA PRO A 265 -23.67 -6.33 10.76
C PRO A 265 -24.14 -5.60 12.01
#